data_fb7e103094a5a205ffe532abde34b318
#
_entry.id   fb7e103094a5a205ffe532abde34b318
#
_cell.length_a   1.000
_cell.length_b   1.000
_cell.length_c   1.000
_cell.angle_alpha   90.00
_cell.angle_beta   90.00
_cell.angle_gamma   90.00
#
_symmetry.space_group_name_H-M   'P 1'
#
loop_
_entity.id
_entity.type
_entity.pdbx_description
1 polymer ?
#
loop_
_entity_poly.entity_id
_entity_poly.type
_entity_poly.pdbx_seq_one_letter_code
_entity_poly.pdbx_strand_id
1 'polypeptide(L)'
;MPEERALRAWAVVSRPLVLSRPVVGRASPRLQSWVADDNPLSLDGLHLQAELIRLLRDYGLVQQAVTVAREAVVTRYALDLGRDPLQDREAVEHELGRLASGLQDQAVRAGYTSETHRLAELWNALTNVRNDINHAGMRSHPETTANLHRLASELAEKAANWIARNVDQPE
;
A
#
# COMPACT_ATOMS: atom_id res chain seq x y z
N MET A 1 5.70 16.85 22.04
CA MET A 1 4.58 15.90 22.01
C MET A 1 4.63 15.16 20.69
N PRO A 2 4.82 13.81 20.67
CA PRO A 2 4.96 13.03 19.43
C PRO A 2 3.68 13.04 18.58
N GLU A 3 2.50 13.06 19.19
CA GLU A 3 1.21 13.11 18.51
C GLU A 3 1.01 14.35 17.62
N GLU A 4 1.45 15.52 18.09
CA GLU A 4 1.37 16.75 17.27
C GLU A 4 2.26 16.72 16.03
N ARG A 5 3.38 16.01 16.06
CA ARG A 5 4.26 15.83 14.90
C ARG A 5 3.66 14.85 13.88
N ALA A 6 3.04 13.77 14.34
CA ALA A 6 2.36 12.80 13.50
C ALA A 6 1.15 13.42 12.80
N LEU A 7 0.31 14.17 13.52
CA LEU A 7 -0.82 14.92 12.98
C LEU A 7 -0.39 16.00 11.97
N ARG A 8 0.76 16.66 12.20
CA ARG A 8 1.31 17.67 11.26
C ARG A 8 1.89 16.99 9.99
N ALA A 9 2.56 15.86 10.11
CA ALA A 9 3.06 15.12 8.96
C ALA A 9 1.89 14.61 8.09
N TRP A 10 0.82 14.14 8.72
CA TRP A 10 -0.39 13.71 8.03
C TRP A 10 -1.13 14.88 7.39
N ALA A 11 -1.23 16.03 8.07
CA ALA A 11 -1.81 17.24 7.53
C ALA A 11 -1.07 17.77 6.29
N VAL A 12 0.22 17.49 6.14
CA VAL A 12 0.99 17.85 4.93
C VAL A 12 0.68 16.90 3.77
N VAL A 13 0.49 15.60 4.03
CA VAL A 13 0.14 14.61 3.00
C VAL A 13 -1.33 14.70 2.60
N SER A 14 -2.22 15.00 3.54
CA SER A 14 -3.67 15.13 3.32
C SER A 14 -4.13 16.55 2.96
N ARG A 15 -3.27 17.57 3.08
CA ARG A 15 -3.62 18.95 2.66
C ARG A 15 -4.15 19.05 1.22
N PRO A 16 -3.61 18.36 0.22
CA PRO A 16 -4.22 18.34 -1.12
C PRO A 16 -5.63 17.76 -1.12
N LEU A 17 -5.90 16.74 -0.32
CA LEU A 17 -7.24 16.15 -0.18
C LEU A 17 -8.22 17.07 0.56
N VAL A 18 -7.75 17.78 1.58
CA VAL A 18 -8.56 18.75 2.32
C VAL A 18 -8.85 20.00 1.48
N LEU A 19 -7.87 20.49 0.71
CA LEU A 19 -8.06 21.62 -0.20
C LEU A 19 -8.95 21.29 -1.39
N SER A 20 -9.03 20.02 -1.76
CA SER A 20 -9.91 19.54 -2.84
C SER A 20 -11.31 19.15 -2.34
N ARG A 21 -11.59 19.26 -1.04
CA ARG A 21 -12.89 18.91 -0.45
C ARG A 21 -14.11 19.45 -1.21
N PRO A 22 -14.16 20.73 -1.64
CA PRO A 22 -15.24 21.25 -2.46
C PRO A 22 -15.24 20.70 -3.90
N VAL A 23 -14.07 20.34 -4.44
CA VAL A 23 -13.91 19.78 -5.77
C VAL A 23 -14.28 18.29 -5.77
N VAL A 24 -13.81 17.56 -4.76
CA VAL A 24 -14.09 16.14 -4.53
C VAL A 24 -15.59 15.92 -4.28
N GLY A 25 -16.23 16.77 -3.47
CA GLY A 25 -17.67 16.69 -3.22
C GLY A 25 -18.57 16.95 -4.45
N ARG A 26 -18.02 17.57 -5.50
CA ARG A 26 -18.69 17.73 -6.80
C ARG A 26 -18.35 16.66 -7.81
N ALA A 27 -17.19 15.98 -7.64
CA ALA A 27 -16.65 15.05 -8.63
C ALA A 27 -17.21 13.63 -8.52
N SER A 28 -17.54 13.14 -7.31
CA SER A 28 -18.09 11.80 -7.14
C SER A 28 -18.65 11.57 -5.74
N PRO A 29 -19.85 10.98 -5.60
CA PRO A 29 -20.36 10.49 -4.30
C PRO A 29 -19.42 9.48 -3.63
N ARG A 30 -18.65 8.74 -4.43
CA ARG A 30 -17.62 7.79 -3.97
C ARG A 30 -16.51 8.46 -3.16
N LEU A 31 -16.13 9.68 -3.51
CA LEU A 31 -15.09 10.44 -2.82
C LEU A 31 -15.59 11.13 -1.55
N GLN A 32 -16.91 11.26 -1.39
CA GLN A 32 -17.51 11.87 -0.19
C GLN A 32 -17.34 10.99 1.05
N SER A 33 -17.38 9.66 0.89
CA SER A 33 -17.16 8.71 1.98
C SER A 33 -15.74 8.78 2.55
N TRP A 34 -14.74 9.14 1.73
CA TRP A 34 -13.33 9.22 2.15
C TRP A 34 -13.04 10.40 3.08
N VAL A 35 -13.95 11.35 3.15
CA VAL A 35 -13.81 12.55 3.98
C VAL A 35 -14.39 12.36 5.38
N ALA A 36 -15.13 11.28 5.57
CA ALA A 36 -15.87 11.01 6.81
C ALA A 36 -15.11 10.12 7.81
N ASP A 37 -14.01 9.50 7.40
CA ASP A 37 -13.23 8.63 8.30
C ASP A 37 -12.15 9.44 9.02
N ASP A 38 -12.25 9.47 10.36
CA ASP A 38 -11.31 10.19 11.23
C ASP A 38 -10.00 9.42 11.46
N ASN A 39 -9.94 8.11 11.13
CA ASN A 39 -8.74 7.29 11.32
C ASN A 39 -8.39 6.46 10.08
N PRO A 40 -7.55 6.99 9.18
CA PRO A 40 -7.12 6.27 7.96
C PRO A 40 -6.23 5.05 8.23
N LEU A 41 -5.73 4.89 9.45
CA LEU A 41 -4.89 3.77 9.87
C LEU A 41 -5.67 2.69 10.63
N SER A 42 -7.01 2.73 10.57
CA SER A 42 -7.91 1.69 11.03
C SER A 42 -8.19 0.65 9.93
N LEU A 43 -8.86 -0.46 10.30
CA LEU A 43 -9.35 -1.42 9.31
C LEU A 43 -10.34 -0.78 8.33
N ASP A 44 -11.23 0.09 8.80
CA ASP A 44 -12.16 0.85 7.95
C ASP A 44 -11.39 1.80 7.02
N GLY A 45 -10.37 2.50 7.56
CA GLY A 45 -9.48 3.34 6.76
C GLY A 45 -8.73 2.56 5.67
N LEU A 46 -8.38 1.29 5.90
CA LEU A 46 -7.78 0.42 4.90
C LEU A 46 -8.75 0.08 3.74
N HIS A 47 -10.04 -0.09 4.01
CA HIS A 47 -11.02 -0.24 2.94
C HIS A 47 -11.08 0.99 2.04
N LEU A 48 -11.04 2.20 2.62
CA LEU A 48 -10.97 3.44 1.85
C LEU A 48 -9.66 3.57 1.07
N GLN A 49 -8.53 3.14 1.65
CA GLN A 49 -7.24 3.11 0.93
C GLN A 49 -7.29 2.13 -0.25
N ALA A 50 -7.94 0.96 -0.11
CA ALA A 50 -8.12 0.02 -1.21
C ALA A 50 -8.94 0.64 -2.36
N GLU A 51 -10.01 1.36 -2.05
CA GLU A 51 -10.79 2.09 -3.06
C GLU A 51 -9.97 3.22 -3.72
N LEU A 52 -9.15 3.94 -2.95
CA LEU A 52 -8.23 4.96 -3.49
C LEU A 52 -7.21 4.34 -4.45
N ILE A 53 -6.63 3.21 -4.10
CA ILE A 53 -5.68 2.49 -4.97
C ILE A 53 -6.35 2.14 -6.31
N ARG A 54 -7.58 1.59 -6.27
CA ARG A 54 -8.33 1.25 -7.48
C ARG A 54 -8.64 2.48 -8.32
N LEU A 55 -9.06 3.57 -7.68
CA LEU A 55 -9.33 4.83 -8.36
C LEU A 55 -8.08 5.40 -9.05
N LEU A 56 -6.96 5.47 -8.36
CA LEU A 56 -5.69 5.94 -8.93
C LEU A 56 -5.27 5.10 -10.13
N ARG A 57 -5.39 3.75 -10.02
CA ARG A 57 -5.14 2.83 -11.13
C ARG A 57 -6.06 3.12 -12.32
N ASP A 58 -7.37 3.28 -12.10
CA ASP A 58 -8.36 3.48 -13.15
C ASP A 58 -8.15 4.82 -13.89
N TYR A 59 -7.57 5.82 -13.21
CA TYR A 59 -7.12 7.07 -13.82
C TYR A 59 -5.73 6.99 -14.48
N GLY A 60 -5.09 5.82 -14.50
CA GLY A 60 -3.75 5.65 -15.06
C GLY A 60 -2.63 6.21 -14.18
N LEU A 61 -2.91 6.62 -12.94
CA LEU A 61 -1.96 7.15 -11.97
C LEU A 61 -1.26 6.00 -11.22
N VAL A 62 -0.66 5.08 -12.00
CA VAL A 62 -0.15 3.80 -11.47
C VAL A 62 1.00 3.96 -10.47
N GLN A 63 1.83 5.01 -10.60
CA GLN A 63 2.89 5.31 -9.65
C GLN A 63 2.30 5.65 -8.27
N GLN A 64 1.28 6.50 -8.24
CA GLN A 64 0.59 6.88 -7.01
C GLN A 64 -0.15 5.68 -6.42
N ALA A 65 -0.80 4.86 -7.27
CA ALA A 65 -1.48 3.65 -6.84
C ALA A 65 -0.52 2.68 -6.14
N VAL A 66 0.64 2.40 -6.74
CA VAL A 66 1.68 1.53 -6.15
C VAL A 66 2.24 2.12 -4.85
N THR A 67 2.42 3.44 -4.78
CA THR A 67 2.90 4.10 -3.56
C THR A 67 1.90 3.94 -2.43
N VAL A 68 0.62 4.26 -2.66
CA VAL A 68 -0.44 4.09 -1.64
C VAL A 68 -0.59 2.61 -1.27
N ALA A 69 -0.53 1.69 -2.25
CA ALA A 69 -0.61 0.26 -2.01
C ALA A 69 0.49 -0.24 -1.07
N ARG A 70 1.73 0.21 -1.29
CA ARG A 70 2.86 -0.17 -0.44
C ARG A 70 2.67 0.32 1.00
N GLU A 71 2.25 1.57 1.19
CA GLU A 71 1.96 2.15 2.50
C GLU A 71 0.82 1.42 3.21
N ALA A 72 -0.25 1.10 2.49
CA ALA A 72 -1.38 0.36 3.02
C ALA A 72 -1.04 -1.08 3.43
N VAL A 73 -0.14 -1.76 2.70
CA VAL A 73 0.37 -3.09 3.09
C VAL A 73 1.12 -3.03 4.41
N VAL A 74 1.96 -2.01 4.64
CA VAL A 74 2.65 -1.81 5.92
C VAL A 74 1.64 -1.61 7.05
N THR A 75 0.66 -0.71 6.84
CA THR A 75 -0.39 -0.42 7.82
C THR A 75 -1.18 -1.69 8.15
N ARG A 76 -1.62 -2.43 7.13
CA ARG A 76 -2.38 -3.67 7.33
C ARG A 76 -1.57 -4.69 8.11
N TYR A 77 -0.32 -4.93 7.74
CA TYR A 77 0.52 -5.91 8.41
C TYR A 77 0.82 -5.51 9.86
N ALA A 78 1.02 -4.21 10.14
CA ALA A 78 1.15 -3.72 11.51
C ALA A 78 -0.09 -4.04 12.34
N LEU A 79 -1.30 -3.77 11.81
CA LEU A 79 -2.57 -4.06 12.48
C LEU A 79 -2.77 -5.57 12.70
N ASP A 80 -2.45 -6.41 11.71
CA ASP A 80 -2.53 -7.88 11.82
C ASP A 80 -1.61 -8.42 12.94
N LEU A 81 -0.50 -7.72 13.22
CA LEU A 81 0.43 -8.02 14.32
C LEU A 81 0.05 -7.37 15.66
N GLY A 82 -1.03 -6.59 15.71
CA GLY A 82 -1.42 -5.81 16.90
C GLY A 82 -0.44 -4.69 17.24
N ARG A 83 0.29 -4.16 16.25
CA ARG A 83 1.28 -3.08 16.39
C ARG A 83 0.69 -1.73 15.97
N ASP A 84 1.28 -0.65 16.47
CA ASP A 84 0.94 0.71 16.05
C ASP A 84 1.52 0.99 14.65
N PRO A 85 0.67 1.29 13.63
CA PRO A 85 1.14 1.51 12.26
C PRO A 85 2.07 2.71 12.08
N LEU A 86 2.08 3.68 13.00
CA LEU A 86 2.96 4.84 12.96
C LEU A 86 4.25 4.61 13.75
N GLN A 87 4.13 4.12 14.98
CA GLN A 87 5.26 3.96 15.88
C GLN A 87 6.17 2.80 15.46
N ASP A 88 5.57 1.70 15.01
CA ASP A 88 6.30 0.47 14.66
C ASP A 88 6.60 0.36 13.16
N ARG A 89 6.30 1.40 12.38
CA ARG A 89 6.38 1.41 10.91
C ARG A 89 7.72 0.87 10.39
N GLU A 90 8.82 1.41 10.87
CA GLU A 90 10.17 1.03 10.41
C GLU A 90 10.47 -0.44 10.70
N ALA A 91 10.10 -0.93 11.89
CA ALA A 91 10.28 -2.31 12.27
C ALA A 91 9.44 -3.25 11.39
N VAL A 92 8.21 -2.85 11.06
CA VAL A 92 7.29 -3.59 10.18
C VAL A 92 7.83 -3.64 8.75
N GLU A 93 8.30 -2.51 8.20
CA GLU A 93 8.93 -2.47 6.87
C GLU A 93 10.17 -3.37 6.79
N HIS A 94 11.00 -3.35 7.85
CA HIS A 94 12.17 -4.21 7.92
C HIS A 94 11.80 -5.70 7.98
N GLU A 95 10.73 -6.04 8.70
CA GLU A 95 10.22 -7.41 8.77
C GLU A 95 9.69 -7.90 7.42
N LEU A 96 8.89 -7.07 6.73
CA LEU A 96 8.43 -7.35 5.36
C LEU A 96 9.61 -7.54 4.39
N GLY A 97 10.66 -6.73 4.52
CA GLY A 97 11.90 -6.86 3.75
C GLY A 97 12.61 -8.20 4.01
N ARG A 98 12.65 -8.66 5.26
CA ARG A 98 13.22 -9.97 5.61
C ARG A 98 12.40 -11.12 5.03
N LEU A 99 11.06 -11.04 5.08
CA LEU A 99 10.19 -12.04 4.47
C LEU A 99 10.43 -12.12 2.95
N ALA A 100 10.50 -10.97 2.28
CA ALA A 100 10.79 -10.93 0.84
C ALA A 100 12.17 -11.50 0.49
N SER A 101 13.19 -11.19 1.28
CA SER A 101 14.54 -11.74 1.09
C SER A 101 14.57 -13.25 1.30
N GLY A 102 13.80 -13.77 2.25
CA GLY A 102 13.68 -15.20 2.54
C GLY A 102 13.10 -16.02 1.39
N LEU A 103 12.42 -15.39 0.41
CA LEU A 103 11.95 -16.09 -0.79
C LEU A 103 13.09 -16.69 -1.64
N GLN A 104 14.29 -16.10 -1.54
CA GLN A 104 15.47 -16.57 -2.28
C GLN A 104 16.14 -17.78 -1.61
N ASP A 105 15.86 -18.03 -0.33
CA ASP A 105 16.36 -19.17 0.43
C ASP A 105 15.30 -20.27 0.48
N GLN A 106 15.59 -21.42 -0.13
CA GLN A 106 14.65 -22.53 -0.21
C GLN A 106 14.26 -23.08 1.18
N ALA A 107 15.20 -23.10 2.13
CA ALA A 107 14.94 -23.63 3.47
C ALA A 107 14.03 -22.66 4.26
N VAL A 108 14.27 -21.34 4.17
CA VAL A 108 13.45 -20.30 4.79
C VAL A 108 12.05 -20.29 4.17
N ARG A 109 11.97 -20.33 2.84
CA ARG A 109 10.71 -20.33 2.11
C ARG A 109 9.84 -21.54 2.42
N ALA A 110 10.44 -22.72 2.63
CA ALA A 110 9.72 -23.93 3.04
C ALA A 110 9.03 -23.84 4.39
N GLY A 111 9.50 -22.93 5.26
CA GLY A 111 8.87 -22.65 6.55
C GLY A 111 7.73 -21.61 6.50
N TYR A 112 7.49 -20.99 5.34
CA TYR A 112 6.41 -20.01 5.22
C TYR A 112 5.04 -20.68 5.13
N THR A 113 4.06 -20.11 5.83
CA THR A 113 2.65 -20.39 5.54
C THR A 113 2.29 -19.88 4.15
N SER A 114 1.20 -20.36 3.55
CA SER A 114 0.71 -19.86 2.25
C SER A 114 0.49 -18.36 2.28
N GLU A 115 -0.01 -17.83 3.40
CA GLU A 115 -0.26 -16.40 3.58
C GLU A 115 1.05 -15.60 3.67
N THR A 116 2.00 -16.05 4.49
CA THR A 116 3.33 -15.43 4.59
C THR A 116 4.03 -15.39 3.23
N HIS A 117 3.92 -16.47 2.46
CA HIS A 117 4.49 -16.55 1.13
C HIS A 117 3.86 -15.51 0.18
N ARG A 118 2.52 -15.43 0.14
CA ARG A 118 1.79 -14.45 -0.69
C ARG A 118 2.14 -13.02 -0.31
N LEU A 119 2.24 -12.72 1.00
CA LEU A 119 2.62 -11.39 1.49
C LEU A 119 4.06 -11.04 1.08
N ALA A 120 5.00 -11.97 1.26
CA ALA A 120 6.40 -11.77 0.88
C ALA A 120 6.55 -11.51 -0.63
N GLU A 121 5.82 -12.26 -1.48
CA GLU A 121 5.78 -12.06 -2.94
C GLU A 121 5.18 -10.70 -3.29
N LEU A 122 4.05 -10.33 -2.69
CA LEU A 122 3.40 -9.03 -2.92
C LEU A 122 4.33 -7.88 -2.55
N TRP A 123 4.94 -7.93 -1.36
CA TRP A 123 5.87 -6.91 -0.90
C TRP A 123 7.09 -6.77 -1.81
N ASN A 124 7.70 -7.89 -2.19
CA ASN A 124 8.83 -7.91 -3.11
C ASN A 124 8.48 -7.29 -4.47
N ALA A 125 7.33 -7.67 -5.03
CA ALA A 125 6.88 -7.17 -6.31
C ALA A 125 6.56 -5.67 -6.27
N LEU A 126 5.83 -5.18 -5.25
CA LEU A 126 5.54 -3.75 -5.04
C LEU A 126 6.83 -2.93 -4.91
N THR A 127 7.81 -3.44 -4.15
CA THR A 127 9.09 -2.77 -3.94
C THR A 127 9.88 -2.67 -5.26
N ASN A 128 9.93 -3.74 -6.04
CA ASN A 128 10.62 -3.76 -7.32
C ASN A 128 9.98 -2.81 -8.34
N VAL A 129 8.65 -2.88 -8.52
CA VAL A 129 7.93 -2.01 -9.46
C VAL A 129 8.06 -0.53 -9.05
N ARG A 130 7.92 -0.20 -7.75
CA ARG A 130 8.15 1.16 -7.27
C ARG A 130 9.56 1.65 -7.59
N ASN A 131 10.57 0.80 -7.38
CA ASN A 131 11.95 1.16 -7.67
C ASN A 131 12.18 1.36 -9.17
N ASP A 132 11.60 0.50 -10.03
CA ASP A 132 11.69 0.65 -11.48
C ASP A 132 11.06 1.95 -11.97
N ILE A 133 9.89 2.31 -11.43
CA ILE A 133 9.25 3.60 -11.73
C ILE A 133 10.12 4.76 -11.27
N ASN A 134 10.63 4.73 -10.03
CA ASN A 134 11.41 5.84 -9.46
C ASN A 134 12.77 6.03 -10.14
N HIS A 135 13.38 4.95 -10.63
CA HIS A 135 14.64 5.01 -11.38
C HIS A 135 14.45 5.26 -12.88
N ALA A 136 13.21 5.47 -13.33
CA ALA A 136 12.88 5.79 -14.73
C ALA A 136 13.57 4.87 -15.74
N GLY A 137 13.65 3.57 -15.43
CA GLY A 137 14.29 2.57 -16.28
C GLY A 137 15.82 2.59 -16.30
N MET A 138 16.49 3.37 -15.42
CA MET A 138 17.94 3.40 -15.29
C MET A 138 18.48 2.18 -14.53
N ARG A 139 18.05 0.98 -14.93
CA ARG A 139 18.56 -0.30 -14.43
C ARG A 139 19.24 -1.05 -15.57
N SER A 140 20.10 -2.02 -15.23
CA SER A 140 20.81 -2.84 -16.21
C SER A 140 19.86 -3.62 -17.14
N HIS A 141 18.64 -3.92 -16.68
CA HIS A 141 17.60 -4.61 -17.44
C HIS A 141 16.25 -3.95 -17.15
N PRO A 142 15.96 -2.78 -17.80
CA PRO A 142 14.70 -2.07 -17.57
C PRO A 142 13.53 -2.80 -18.23
N GLU A 143 12.40 -2.83 -17.54
CA GLU A 143 11.14 -3.24 -18.14
C GLU A 143 10.67 -2.20 -19.19
N THR A 144 9.92 -2.65 -20.19
CA THR A 144 9.28 -1.72 -21.12
C THR A 144 8.21 -0.92 -20.40
N THR A 145 8.00 0.33 -20.80
CA THR A 145 6.99 1.21 -20.18
C THR A 145 5.59 0.56 -20.17
N ALA A 146 5.21 -0.11 -21.25
CA ALA A 146 3.93 -0.79 -21.34
C ALA A 146 3.83 -1.96 -20.35
N ASN A 147 4.89 -2.77 -20.21
CA ASN A 147 4.92 -3.87 -19.26
C ASN A 147 4.95 -3.38 -17.82
N LEU A 148 5.73 -2.33 -17.53
CA LEU A 148 5.79 -1.71 -16.22
C LEU A 148 4.43 -1.15 -15.79
N HIS A 149 3.72 -0.48 -16.71
CA HIS A 149 2.36 0.03 -16.44
C HIS A 149 1.38 -1.12 -16.13
N ARG A 150 1.41 -2.20 -16.92
CA ARG A 150 0.58 -3.38 -16.69
C ARG A 150 0.88 -4.03 -15.34
N LEU A 151 2.16 -4.28 -15.04
CA LEU A 151 2.59 -4.87 -13.76
C LEU A 151 2.19 -4.00 -12.57
N ALA A 152 2.40 -2.68 -12.65
CA ALA A 152 2.01 -1.75 -11.61
C ALA A 152 0.49 -1.77 -11.36
N SER A 153 -0.31 -1.82 -12.43
CA SER A 153 -1.77 -1.90 -12.36
C SER A 153 -2.25 -3.20 -11.71
N GLU A 154 -1.68 -4.34 -12.11
CA GLU A 154 -2.01 -5.65 -11.53
C GLU A 154 -1.61 -5.76 -10.05
N LEU A 155 -0.43 -5.23 -9.69
CA LEU A 155 0.04 -5.23 -8.31
C LEU A 155 -0.77 -4.30 -7.40
N ALA A 156 -1.19 -3.14 -7.91
CA ALA A 156 -2.09 -2.25 -7.20
C ALA A 156 -3.41 -2.94 -6.85
N GLU A 157 -4.00 -3.68 -7.81
CA GLU A 157 -5.23 -4.45 -7.53
C GLU A 157 -5.00 -5.58 -6.53
N LYS A 158 -3.91 -6.35 -6.68
CA LYS A 158 -3.57 -7.42 -5.72
C LYS A 158 -3.41 -6.87 -4.31
N ALA A 159 -2.75 -5.72 -4.16
CA ALA A 159 -2.59 -5.06 -2.88
C ALA A 159 -3.92 -4.57 -2.32
N ALA A 160 -4.77 -3.92 -3.14
CA ALA A 160 -6.08 -3.47 -2.73
C ALA A 160 -6.95 -4.63 -2.20
N ASN A 161 -6.92 -5.78 -2.88
CA ASN A 161 -7.63 -6.98 -2.44
C ASN A 161 -7.03 -7.54 -1.13
N TRP A 162 -5.72 -7.56 -0.99
CA TRP A 162 -5.06 -8.07 0.20
C TRP A 162 -5.35 -7.21 1.43
N ILE A 163 -5.30 -5.89 1.34
CA ILE A 163 -5.55 -4.97 2.47
C ILE A 163 -7.02 -4.91 2.87
N ALA A 164 -7.95 -5.13 1.92
CA ALA A 164 -9.40 -5.08 2.18
C ALA A 164 -9.98 -6.42 2.67
N ARG A 165 -9.18 -7.49 2.74
CA ARG A 165 -9.69 -8.80 3.20
C ARG A 165 -10.14 -8.74 4.66
N ASN A 166 -11.20 -9.44 4.99
CA ASN A 166 -11.61 -9.68 6.37
C ASN A 166 -10.70 -10.75 7.00
N VAL A 167 -10.19 -10.49 8.21
CA VAL A 167 -9.32 -11.44 8.96
C VAL A 167 -10.07 -12.72 9.33
N ASP A 168 -11.41 -12.66 9.39
CA ASP A 168 -12.28 -13.74 9.88
C ASP A 168 -12.77 -14.71 8.79
N GLN A 169 -12.31 -14.60 7.55
CA GLN A 169 -12.61 -15.59 6.51
C GLN A 169 -11.40 -16.49 6.28
N PRO A 170 -11.36 -17.72 6.88
CA PRO A 170 -10.41 -18.74 6.46
C PRO A 170 -10.74 -19.15 5.02
N GLU A 171 -9.70 -19.22 4.18
CA GLU A 171 -9.78 -19.80 2.83
C GLU A 171 -10.07 -21.31 2.88
#